data_e148fbd44185a03d71ef253938e7ed85
#
_entry.id   e148fbd44185a03d71ef253938e7ed85
#
_cell.length_a   1.000
_cell.length_b   1.000
_cell.length_c   1.000
_cell.angle_alpha   90.00
_cell.angle_beta   90.00
_cell.angle_gamma   90.00
#
_symmetry.space_group_name_H-M   'P 1'
#
loop_
_entity.id
_entity.type
_entity.pdbx_description
1 polymer ?
#
loop_
_entity_poly.entity_id
_entity_poly.type
_entity_poly.pdbx_seq_one_letter_code
_entity_poly.pdbx_strand_id
1 'polypeptide(L)'
;MLGAVAHIGITVRDMEGAVHFYRDVLGLKVLGDITIEGDEADTITREKGVKLRAVYLRSEKDLKGPPVELLHFVEPAGAPGVPYPRLTNPGITELAFWVKDIEQTYTDLRARGVKFYSAPQLFELEGYGKVKAVYFWDPDGTTLELLQTVK
;
A
#
# COMPACT_ATOMS: atom_id res chain seq x y z
N MET A 1 -18.80 -11.26 15.28
CA MET A 1 -18.35 -11.59 13.91
C MET A 1 -17.79 -10.33 13.27
N LEU A 2 -16.87 -10.49 12.33
CA LEU A 2 -16.18 -9.33 11.72
C LEU A 2 -17.11 -8.57 10.78
N GLY A 3 -16.94 -7.24 10.73
CA GLY A 3 -17.55 -6.37 9.72
C GLY A 3 -16.67 -6.22 8.47
N ALA A 4 -16.84 -5.12 7.73
CA ALA A 4 -15.99 -4.77 6.61
C ALA A 4 -14.54 -4.45 7.06
N VAL A 5 -13.58 -4.59 6.13
CA VAL A 5 -12.20 -4.15 6.38
C VAL A 5 -12.20 -2.63 6.62
N ALA A 6 -11.67 -2.19 7.75
CA ALA A 6 -11.65 -0.79 8.14
C ALA A 6 -10.53 -0.02 7.43
N HIS A 7 -9.32 -0.56 7.41
CA HIS A 7 -8.14 -0.04 6.73
C HIS A 7 -7.13 -1.17 6.47
N ILE A 8 -6.10 -0.85 5.70
CA ILE A 8 -4.94 -1.72 5.45
C ILE A 8 -3.70 -0.95 5.90
N GLY A 9 -3.04 -1.45 6.95
CA GLY A 9 -1.86 -0.81 7.53
C GLY A 9 -0.57 -1.23 6.80
N ILE A 10 0.28 -0.24 6.49
CA ILE A 10 1.62 -0.43 5.93
C ILE A 10 2.61 0.37 6.77
N THR A 11 3.52 -0.32 7.44
CA THR A 11 4.59 0.35 8.18
C THR A 11 5.67 0.86 7.22
N VAL A 12 6.02 2.13 7.36
CA VAL A 12 6.99 2.82 6.50
C VAL A 12 8.13 3.40 7.32
N ARG A 13 9.32 3.49 6.74
CA ARG A 13 10.52 4.03 7.41
C ARG A 13 10.60 5.54 7.37
N ASP A 14 10.12 6.14 6.29
CA ASP A 14 10.09 7.58 6.05
C ASP A 14 8.67 7.99 5.66
N MET A 15 7.98 8.66 6.58
CA MET A 15 6.59 9.07 6.35
C MET A 15 6.48 10.10 5.23
N GLU A 16 7.39 11.05 5.14
CA GLU A 16 7.31 12.09 4.10
C GLU A 16 7.54 11.50 2.71
N GLY A 17 8.54 10.62 2.57
CA GLY A 17 8.78 9.89 1.33
C GLY A 17 7.62 8.96 0.94
N ALA A 18 7.03 8.28 1.92
CA ALA A 18 5.85 7.43 1.70
C ALA A 18 4.62 8.25 1.29
N VAL A 19 4.31 9.34 2.01
CA VAL A 19 3.20 10.24 1.64
C VAL A 19 3.40 10.82 0.25
N HIS A 20 4.61 11.28 -0.08
CA HIS A 20 4.92 11.73 -1.44
C HIS A 20 4.63 10.64 -2.47
N PHE A 21 5.06 9.41 -2.23
CA PHE A 21 4.83 8.30 -3.16
C PHE A 21 3.33 7.99 -3.31
N TYR A 22 2.62 7.74 -2.22
CA TYR A 22 1.21 7.34 -2.29
C TYR A 22 0.29 8.48 -2.75
N ARG A 23 0.55 9.72 -2.35
CA ARG A 23 -0.23 10.90 -2.74
C ARG A 23 0.13 11.42 -4.13
N ASP A 24 1.42 11.75 -4.34
CA ASP A 24 1.84 12.54 -5.51
C ASP A 24 2.19 11.64 -6.71
N VAL A 25 2.75 10.45 -6.45
CA VAL A 25 3.10 9.51 -7.54
C VAL A 25 1.91 8.62 -7.89
N LEU A 26 1.24 7.99 -6.90
CA LEU A 26 0.10 7.11 -7.14
C LEU A 26 -1.25 7.84 -7.24
N GLY A 27 -1.36 9.09 -6.79
CA GLY A 27 -2.56 9.92 -6.90
C GLY A 27 -3.63 9.64 -5.86
N LEU A 28 -3.28 9.08 -4.70
CA LEU A 28 -4.21 8.94 -3.58
C LEU A 28 -4.38 10.28 -2.85
N LYS A 29 -5.50 10.44 -2.14
CA LYS A 29 -5.75 11.61 -1.29
C LYS A 29 -5.56 11.27 0.18
N VAL A 30 -4.91 12.17 0.90
CA VAL A 30 -4.80 12.12 2.35
C VAL A 30 -6.17 12.45 2.96
N LEU A 31 -6.65 11.54 3.81
CA LEU A 31 -7.90 11.67 4.56
C LEU A 31 -7.66 12.15 5.99
N GLY A 32 -6.50 11.83 6.56
CA GLY A 32 -6.13 12.18 7.92
C GLY A 32 -4.65 11.93 8.17
N ASP A 33 -4.12 12.67 9.13
CA ASP A 33 -2.73 12.59 9.59
C ASP A 33 -2.75 12.81 11.10
N ILE A 34 -2.46 11.76 11.86
CA ILE A 34 -2.60 11.75 13.32
C ILE A 34 -1.34 11.20 13.98
N THR A 35 -1.11 11.63 15.22
CA THR A 35 -0.12 11.03 16.11
C THR A 35 -0.83 10.25 17.21
N ILE A 36 -0.34 9.04 17.46
CA ILE A 36 -0.86 8.12 18.47
C ILE A 36 0.29 7.86 19.46
N GLU A 37 0.04 8.12 20.74
CA GLU A 37 1.00 7.94 21.83
C GLU A 37 0.27 7.70 23.15
N GLY A 38 0.99 7.29 24.20
CA GLY A 38 0.45 7.03 25.54
C GLY A 38 0.30 5.55 25.88
N ASP A 39 -0.20 5.27 27.08
CA ASP A 39 -0.29 3.90 27.61
C ASP A 39 -1.15 2.96 26.77
N GLU A 40 -2.18 3.46 26.12
CA GLU A 40 -3.03 2.69 25.23
C GLU A 40 -2.27 2.28 23.96
N ALA A 41 -1.45 3.17 23.40
CA ALA A 41 -0.60 2.88 22.25
C ALA A 41 0.45 1.82 22.61
N ASP A 42 1.10 1.96 23.76
CA ASP A 42 2.06 0.99 24.30
C ASP A 42 1.40 -0.39 24.45
N THR A 43 0.20 -0.41 25.02
CA THR A 43 -0.53 -1.65 25.29
C THR A 43 -0.92 -2.38 24.00
N ILE A 44 -1.47 -1.68 23.03
CA ILE A 44 -1.97 -2.31 21.77
C ILE A 44 -0.81 -2.74 20.85
N THR A 45 0.30 -2.01 20.84
CA THR A 45 1.46 -2.33 20.02
C THR A 45 2.41 -3.32 20.68
N ARG A 46 2.30 -3.52 21.99
CA ARG A 46 3.24 -4.28 22.84
C ARG A 46 4.66 -3.70 22.85
N GLU A 47 4.77 -2.41 22.57
CA GLU A 47 6.01 -1.65 22.65
C GLU A 47 5.92 -0.67 23.80
N LYS A 48 7.02 -0.02 24.18
CA LYS A 48 7.05 0.98 25.26
C LYS A 48 7.47 2.35 24.74
N GLY A 49 6.79 3.38 25.23
CA GLY A 49 7.05 4.77 24.85
C GLY A 49 6.75 5.03 23.38
N VAL A 50 5.66 4.42 22.87
CA VAL A 50 5.29 4.53 21.47
C VAL A 50 4.90 5.95 21.11
N LYS A 51 5.52 6.44 20.06
CA LYS A 51 5.06 7.59 19.30
C LYS A 51 4.93 7.19 17.85
N LEU A 52 3.71 7.07 17.40
CA LEU A 52 3.35 6.57 16.08
C LEU A 52 2.62 7.67 15.31
N ARG A 53 3.07 7.98 14.09
CA ARG A 53 2.32 8.79 13.12
C ARG A 53 1.59 7.89 12.17
N ALA A 54 0.30 8.14 11.96
CA ALA A 54 -0.54 7.42 11.03
C ALA A 54 -1.15 8.37 10.01
N VAL A 55 -0.97 8.07 8.72
CA VAL A 55 -1.54 8.84 7.61
C VAL A 55 -2.46 7.95 6.80
N TYR A 56 -3.72 8.36 6.67
CA TYR A 56 -4.74 7.62 5.92
C TYR A 56 -4.89 8.20 4.52
N LEU A 57 -4.84 7.34 3.50
CA LEU A 57 -5.01 7.74 2.11
C LEU A 57 -5.99 6.82 1.39
N ARG A 58 -6.71 7.36 0.41
CA ARG A 58 -7.64 6.61 -0.43
C ARG A 58 -7.75 7.23 -1.81
N SER A 59 -8.13 6.42 -2.81
CA SER A 59 -8.50 6.96 -4.13
C SER A 59 -9.77 7.80 -4.03
N GLU A 60 -9.80 8.96 -4.67
CA GLU A 60 -11.03 9.77 -4.79
C GLU A 60 -12.16 9.06 -5.54
N LYS A 61 -11.79 8.09 -6.39
CA LYS A 61 -12.74 7.34 -7.22
C LYS A 61 -13.35 6.14 -6.50
N ASP A 62 -12.80 5.77 -5.34
CA ASP A 62 -13.30 4.68 -4.50
C ASP A 62 -13.59 5.16 -3.08
N LEU A 63 -14.80 5.69 -2.89
CA LEU A 63 -15.24 6.19 -1.59
C LEU A 63 -15.70 5.09 -0.62
N LYS A 64 -15.77 3.83 -1.07
CA LYS A 64 -16.29 2.70 -0.29
C LYS A 64 -15.22 1.72 0.15
N GLY A 65 -14.09 1.67 -0.55
CA GLY A 65 -12.97 0.79 -0.21
C GLY A 65 -12.24 1.21 1.07
N PRO A 66 -11.55 0.27 1.73
CA PRO A 66 -10.76 0.59 2.91
C PRO A 66 -9.61 1.55 2.54
N PRO A 67 -9.30 2.56 3.36
CA PRO A 67 -8.13 3.39 3.15
C PRO A 67 -6.84 2.59 3.40
N VAL A 68 -5.75 3.04 2.79
CA VAL A 68 -4.39 2.68 3.17
C VAL A 68 -4.01 3.54 4.38
N GLU A 69 -3.51 2.91 5.43
CA GLU A 69 -2.96 3.56 6.61
C GLU A 69 -1.44 3.39 6.59
N LEU A 70 -0.71 4.49 6.36
CA LEU A 70 0.74 4.49 6.50
C LEU A 70 1.09 4.70 7.98
N LEU A 71 1.90 3.80 8.54
CA LEU A 71 2.31 3.80 9.92
C LEU A 71 3.82 4.08 10.02
N HIS A 72 4.21 5.09 10.78
CA HIS A 72 5.61 5.39 11.04
C HIS A 72 5.86 5.44 12.54
N PHE A 73 6.63 4.48 13.05
CA PHE A 73 7.07 4.47 14.44
C PHE A 73 8.23 5.46 14.59
N VAL A 74 7.91 6.60 15.18
CA VAL A 74 8.91 7.64 15.52
C VAL A 74 9.74 7.17 16.71
N GLU A 75 9.05 6.57 17.70
CA GLU A 75 9.65 5.97 18.90
C GLU A 75 8.84 4.72 19.30
N PRO A 76 9.51 3.61 19.63
CA PRO A 76 10.88 3.29 19.22
C PRO A 76 11.00 3.21 17.69
N ALA A 77 12.15 3.63 17.17
CA ALA A 77 12.39 3.53 15.72
C ALA A 77 12.19 2.11 15.24
N GLY A 78 11.48 1.96 14.11
CA GLY A 78 11.21 0.65 13.53
C GLY A 78 12.49 -0.11 13.19
N ALA A 79 12.44 -1.44 13.31
CA ALA A 79 13.58 -2.30 12.99
C ALA A 79 13.90 -2.19 11.47
N PRO A 80 15.19 -2.25 11.09
CA PRO A 80 15.57 -2.34 9.70
C PRO A 80 15.07 -3.68 9.12
N GLY A 81 14.58 -3.65 7.90
CA GLY A 81 14.08 -4.85 7.24
C GLY A 81 13.49 -4.53 5.88
N VAL A 82 13.11 -5.54 5.15
CA VAL A 82 12.33 -5.42 3.93
C VAL A 82 11.02 -6.20 4.12
N PRO A 83 9.90 -5.68 3.61
CA PRO A 83 8.66 -6.45 3.56
C PRO A 83 8.90 -7.71 2.72
N TYR A 84 8.30 -8.80 3.06
CA TYR A 84 8.33 -10.09 2.39
C TYR A 84 9.20 -10.15 1.12
N PRO A 85 10.43 -10.71 1.18
CA PRO A 85 11.37 -10.67 0.07
C PRO A 85 10.92 -11.48 -1.16
N ARG A 86 9.90 -12.32 -1.00
CA ARG A 86 9.34 -13.17 -2.06
C ARG A 86 7.82 -13.29 -1.90
N LEU A 87 7.09 -13.30 -3.02
CA LEU A 87 5.63 -13.50 -3.04
C LEU A 87 5.19 -14.86 -2.47
N THR A 88 6.11 -15.81 -2.35
CA THR A 88 5.85 -17.13 -1.74
C THR A 88 5.87 -17.14 -0.21
N ASN A 89 6.24 -16.04 0.45
CA ASN A 89 6.21 -15.95 1.90
C ASN A 89 4.76 -15.85 2.39
N PRO A 90 4.37 -16.60 3.46
CA PRO A 90 3.04 -16.47 4.04
C PRO A 90 2.81 -15.08 4.63
N GLY A 91 1.61 -14.53 4.45
CA GLY A 91 1.21 -13.23 5.00
C GLY A 91 0.43 -12.38 3.99
N ILE A 92 0.32 -11.08 4.27
CA ILE A 92 -0.24 -10.11 3.32
C ILE A 92 0.84 -9.85 2.26
N THR A 93 0.61 -10.37 1.05
CA THR A 93 1.61 -10.38 -0.01
C THR A 93 1.66 -9.07 -0.78
N GLU A 94 0.49 -8.53 -1.11
CA GLU A 94 0.37 -7.31 -1.91
C GLU A 94 -0.86 -6.50 -1.53
N LEU A 95 -0.87 -5.24 -1.99
CA LEU A 95 -2.05 -4.37 -2.06
C LEU A 95 -2.32 -4.04 -3.52
N ALA A 96 -3.51 -4.44 -4.00
CA ALA A 96 -3.88 -4.30 -5.40
C ALA A 96 -4.79 -3.08 -5.65
N PHE A 97 -4.54 -2.37 -6.74
CA PHE A 97 -5.31 -1.22 -7.20
C PHE A 97 -5.91 -1.46 -8.58
N TRP A 98 -7.22 -1.24 -8.73
CA TRP A 98 -7.87 -1.22 -10.03
C TRP A 98 -7.49 0.04 -10.82
N VAL A 99 -7.13 -0.17 -12.09
CA VAL A 99 -6.86 0.92 -13.05
C VAL A 99 -7.70 0.75 -14.30
N LYS A 100 -7.96 1.85 -15.01
CA LYS A 100 -8.73 1.83 -16.27
C LYS A 100 -7.89 1.37 -17.45
N ASP A 101 -6.63 1.78 -17.49
CA ASP A 101 -5.65 1.48 -18.53
C ASP A 101 -4.31 1.17 -17.86
N ILE A 102 -4.00 -0.12 -17.79
CA ILE A 102 -2.79 -0.60 -17.12
C ILE A 102 -1.52 -0.27 -17.92
N GLU A 103 -1.58 -0.27 -19.24
CA GLU A 103 -0.42 0.05 -20.08
C GLU A 103 -0.02 1.52 -19.93
N GLN A 104 -1.02 2.41 -19.97
CA GLN A 104 -0.77 3.83 -19.75
C GLN A 104 -0.29 4.10 -18.32
N THR A 105 -0.96 3.50 -17.32
CA THR A 105 -0.57 3.66 -15.91
C THR A 105 0.84 3.13 -15.66
N TYR A 106 1.19 1.97 -16.20
CA TYR A 106 2.52 1.40 -16.13
C TYR A 106 3.58 2.33 -16.73
N THR A 107 3.31 2.87 -17.92
CA THR A 107 4.21 3.80 -18.60
C THR A 107 4.43 5.08 -17.80
N ASP A 108 3.35 5.69 -17.29
CA ASP A 108 3.40 6.92 -16.51
C ASP A 108 4.14 6.75 -15.18
N LEU A 109 3.88 5.65 -14.47
CA LEU A 109 4.54 5.36 -13.21
C LEU A 109 6.03 5.04 -13.41
N ARG A 110 6.40 4.32 -14.47
CA ARG A 110 7.80 4.12 -14.84
C ARG A 110 8.53 5.42 -15.13
N ALA A 111 7.89 6.33 -15.84
CA ALA A 111 8.46 7.66 -16.11
C ALA A 111 8.68 8.48 -14.82
N ARG A 112 7.92 8.19 -13.77
CA ARG A 112 8.09 8.76 -12.41
C ARG A 112 9.07 7.99 -11.53
N GLY A 113 9.77 6.98 -12.08
CA GLY A 113 10.79 6.21 -11.36
C GLY A 113 10.29 5.01 -10.57
N VAL A 114 9.01 4.64 -10.70
CA VAL A 114 8.47 3.43 -10.05
C VAL A 114 9.09 2.19 -10.68
N LYS A 115 9.52 1.26 -9.83
CA LYS A 115 10.13 -0.02 -10.24
C LYS A 115 9.08 -1.12 -10.24
N PHE A 116 9.02 -1.85 -11.35
CA PHE A 116 8.09 -2.95 -11.57
C PHE A 116 8.81 -4.29 -11.62
N TYR A 117 8.11 -5.37 -11.28
CA TYR A 117 8.59 -6.75 -11.40
C TYR A 117 8.75 -7.16 -12.87
N SER A 118 7.81 -6.72 -13.72
CA SER A 118 7.74 -7.06 -15.14
C SER A 118 6.93 -6.00 -15.90
N ALA A 119 6.72 -6.17 -17.19
CA ALA A 119 5.61 -5.53 -17.91
C ALA A 119 4.27 -6.18 -17.51
N PRO A 120 3.12 -5.49 -17.72
CA PRO A 120 1.79 -6.07 -17.50
C PRO A 120 1.60 -7.40 -18.22
N GLN A 121 1.00 -8.37 -17.54
CA GLN A 121 0.71 -9.70 -18.09
C GLN A 121 -0.79 -9.92 -18.16
N LEU A 122 -1.24 -10.62 -19.23
CA LEU A 122 -2.63 -11.00 -19.40
C LEU A 122 -2.86 -12.40 -18.84
N PHE A 123 -3.88 -12.52 -18.00
CA PHE A 123 -4.37 -13.78 -17.45
C PHE A 123 -5.80 -14.03 -17.95
N GLU A 124 -6.05 -15.25 -18.38
CA GLU A 124 -7.41 -15.78 -18.61
C GLU A 124 -7.76 -16.68 -17.44
N LEU A 125 -8.65 -16.21 -16.58
CA LEU A 125 -9.01 -16.89 -15.34
C LEU A 125 -10.36 -17.58 -15.52
N GLU A 126 -10.38 -18.90 -15.39
CA GLU A 126 -11.62 -19.67 -15.53
C GLU A 126 -12.67 -19.19 -14.52
N GLY A 127 -13.86 -18.84 -15.00
CA GLY A 127 -14.95 -18.29 -14.19
C GLY A 127 -14.84 -16.81 -13.83
N TYR A 128 -13.70 -16.15 -14.09
CA TYR A 128 -13.47 -14.74 -13.74
C TYR A 128 -13.22 -13.82 -14.95
N GLY A 129 -12.92 -14.40 -16.12
CA GLY A 129 -12.64 -13.65 -17.33
C GLY A 129 -11.17 -13.26 -17.49
N LYS A 130 -10.91 -12.19 -18.25
CA LYS A 130 -9.57 -11.73 -18.56
C LYS A 130 -9.17 -10.57 -17.67
N VAL A 131 -7.96 -10.65 -17.09
CA VAL A 131 -7.39 -9.62 -16.22
C VAL A 131 -5.95 -9.37 -16.64
N LYS A 132 -5.56 -8.10 -16.77
CA LYS A 132 -4.15 -7.71 -16.81
C LYS A 132 -3.69 -7.34 -15.42
N ALA A 133 -2.47 -7.75 -15.08
CA ALA A 133 -1.86 -7.51 -13.77
C ALA A 133 -0.37 -7.21 -13.89
N VAL A 134 0.16 -6.42 -12.95
CA VAL A 134 1.59 -6.22 -12.78
C VAL A 134 1.91 -5.80 -11.34
N TYR A 135 2.97 -6.38 -10.79
CA TYR A 135 3.51 -6.01 -9.48
C TYR A 135 4.54 -4.91 -9.58
N PHE A 136 4.61 -4.09 -8.52
CA PHE A 136 5.61 -3.04 -8.36
C PHE A 136 5.92 -2.83 -6.87
N TRP A 137 6.97 -2.06 -6.57
CA TRP A 137 7.35 -1.77 -5.19
C TRP A 137 7.04 -0.34 -4.80
N ASP A 138 6.64 -0.17 -3.55
CA ASP A 138 6.73 1.12 -2.88
C ASP A 138 8.19 1.46 -2.48
N PRO A 139 8.48 2.65 -1.91
CA PRO A 139 9.84 3.03 -1.52
C PRO A 139 10.50 2.11 -0.49
N ASP A 140 9.73 1.44 0.36
CA ASP A 140 10.22 0.52 1.38
C ASP A 140 10.32 -0.93 0.89
N GLY A 141 9.84 -1.22 -0.31
CA GLY A 141 9.84 -2.56 -0.91
C GLY A 141 8.55 -3.35 -0.65
N THR A 142 7.49 -2.71 -0.15
CA THR A 142 6.16 -3.32 -0.07
C THR A 142 5.66 -3.60 -1.48
N THR A 143 5.16 -4.81 -1.71
CA THR A 143 4.60 -5.19 -3.00
C THR A 143 3.22 -4.57 -3.18
N LEU A 144 3.06 -3.90 -4.31
CA LEU A 144 1.80 -3.35 -4.78
C LEU A 144 1.45 -3.96 -6.15
N GLU A 145 0.18 -3.90 -6.54
CA GLU A 145 -0.30 -4.47 -7.79
C GLU A 145 -1.21 -3.49 -8.54
N LEU A 146 -1.08 -3.46 -9.86
CA LEU A 146 -2.09 -2.87 -10.73
C LEU A 146 -2.92 -3.99 -11.35
N LEU A 147 -4.24 -3.80 -11.39
CA LEU A 147 -5.20 -4.71 -12.00
C LEU A 147 -6.10 -3.97 -13.00
N GLN A 148 -6.35 -4.60 -14.14
CA GLN A 148 -7.33 -4.14 -15.13
C GLN A 148 -8.17 -5.31 -15.62
N THR A 149 -9.50 -5.19 -15.54
CA THR A 149 -10.41 -6.12 -16.25
C THR A 149 -10.34 -5.86 -17.75
N VAL A 150 -10.18 -6.91 -18.55
CA VAL A 150 -10.17 -6.87 -20.01
C VAL A 150 -11.46 -7.52 -20.51
N LYS A 151 -12.15 -6.84 -21.41
CA LYS A 151 -13.38 -7.36 -22.06
C LYS A 151 -13.03 -8.35 -23.15
#